data_f77ced3b1b7215dadef524b7c87fb89e
#
_entry.id   f77ced3b1b7215dadef524b7c87fb89e
#
_cell.length_a   1.000
_cell.length_b   1.000
_cell.length_c   1.000
_cell.angle_alpha   90.00
_cell.angle_beta   90.00
_cell.angle_gamma   90.00
#
_symmetry.space_group_name_H-M   'P 1'
#
loop_
_entity.id
_entity.type
_entity.pdbx_description
1 polymer ?
#
loop_
_entity_poly.entity_id
_entity_poly.type
_entity_poly.pdbx_seq_one_letter_code
_entity_poly.pdbx_strand_id
1 'polypeptide(L)'
;LKASVKDGAKNVDPSKPVTVETTGKLKSVTMTNEMGVEVKEKLSKDAKTWSTAEDLGYNHTYSIVASDVDGNKKSLSFSTPQAAGVAEVSLSPIPDSEVGVGQVIGVNFGVPITDRKAAEKTITVSTNPKVEGAFHWVNNQEVRWRPKDYWEPGTKVEVKVDQYGKDLGGGIYGGENAKTNFTIGDRTVAIIDNATKTMKVFKNKKFLRAIPVSLGRDYQYDTPNGRYVIGDEHPQLVMDSETFGLAHDAGGYRTTVDWATQMSYSGIYVHSAPWSVWAQGNTNTSHGCVNVTPEAAQWFQETMKRGDVVRVFNTYGAVSYTHLTLPTIYS
;
A
#
# COMPACT_ATOMS: atom_id res chain seq x y z
N LEU A 1 -33.66 -32.43 1.72
CA LEU A 1 -32.50 -31.68 2.19
C LEU A 1 -31.56 -31.36 1.04
N LYS A 2 -31.26 -30.08 0.81
CA LYS A 2 -30.34 -29.58 -0.21
C LYS A 2 -29.19 -28.82 0.47
N ALA A 3 -27.98 -29.15 0.11
CA ALA A 3 -26.79 -28.40 0.56
C ALA A 3 -26.20 -27.61 -0.58
N SER A 4 -25.57 -26.47 -0.28
CA SER A 4 -24.86 -25.63 -1.25
C SER A 4 -23.57 -26.27 -1.76
N VAL A 5 -23.06 -27.27 -1.06
CA VAL A 5 -21.86 -28.05 -1.41
C VAL A 5 -22.23 -29.50 -1.72
N LYS A 6 -21.45 -30.12 -2.60
CA LYS A 6 -21.61 -31.57 -2.94
C LYS A 6 -20.74 -32.42 -2.02
N ASP A 7 -21.16 -33.67 -1.80
CA ASP A 7 -20.32 -34.63 -1.11
C ASP A 7 -19.01 -34.90 -1.89
N GLY A 8 -17.90 -34.93 -1.20
CA GLY A 8 -16.56 -35.08 -1.76
C GLY A 8 -16.03 -33.86 -2.50
N ALA A 9 -16.71 -32.68 -2.44
CA ALA A 9 -16.24 -31.48 -3.09
C ALA A 9 -14.88 -31.03 -2.50
N LYS A 10 -13.99 -30.59 -3.39
CA LYS A 10 -12.66 -30.06 -3.03
C LYS A 10 -12.57 -28.59 -3.39
N ASN A 11 -11.65 -27.87 -2.73
CA ASN A 11 -11.39 -26.46 -2.95
C ASN A 11 -12.65 -25.58 -2.80
N VAL A 12 -13.52 -25.94 -1.86
CA VAL A 12 -14.70 -25.12 -1.56
C VAL A 12 -14.25 -23.79 -0.99
N ASP A 13 -14.76 -22.70 -1.57
CA ASP A 13 -14.39 -21.34 -1.18
C ASP A 13 -14.74 -21.06 0.29
N PRO A 14 -13.75 -20.86 1.17
CA PRO A 14 -13.99 -20.71 2.61
C PRO A 14 -14.65 -19.35 2.96
N SER A 15 -14.65 -18.38 2.06
CA SER A 15 -15.26 -17.06 2.25
C SER A 15 -16.76 -17.05 2.01
N LYS A 16 -17.32 -18.15 1.47
CA LYS A 16 -18.74 -18.25 1.17
C LYS A 16 -19.49 -19.07 2.21
N PRO A 17 -20.66 -18.63 2.66
CA PRO A 17 -21.48 -19.42 3.55
C PRO A 17 -21.86 -20.78 2.93
N VAL A 18 -21.75 -21.82 3.72
CA VAL A 18 -22.32 -23.13 3.38
C VAL A 18 -23.73 -23.19 3.93
N THR A 19 -24.70 -23.62 3.10
CA THR A 19 -26.12 -23.67 3.47
C THR A 19 -26.69 -25.07 3.35
N VAL A 20 -27.67 -25.37 4.20
CA VAL A 20 -28.54 -26.55 4.10
C VAL A 20 -29.98 -26.05 4.14
N GLU A 21 -30.77 -26.51 3.18
CA GLU A 21 -32.17 -26.09 2.99
C GLU A 21 -33.13 -27.30 2.95
N THR A 22 -34.36 -27.08 3.42
CA THR A 22 -35.45 -28.04 3.28
C THR A 22 -36.76 -27.32 2.94
N THR A 23 -37.71 -28.02 2.34
CA THR A 23 -39.06 -27.51 2.10
C THR A 23 -39.90 -27.52 3.36
N GLY A 24 -39.61 -28.43 4.29
CA GLY A 24 -40.25 -28.50 5.62
C GLY A 24 -39.52 -27.65 6.65
N LYS A 25 -39.17 -28.24 7.78
CA LYS A 25 -38.37 -27.60 8.84
C LYS A 25 -37.15 -28.48 9.13
N LEU A 26 -36.01 -27.86 9.32
CA LEU A 26 -34.82 -28.52 9.82
C LEU A 26 -35.02 -28.92 11.28
N LYS A 27 -34.61 -30.13 11.61
CA LYS A 27 -34.61 -30.67 12.99
C LYS A 27 -33.24 -30.48 13.63
N SER A 28 -32.17 -30.78 12.90
CA SER A 28 -30.80 -30.58 13.34
C SER A 28 -29.88 -30.47 12.16
N VAL A 29 -28.89 -29.60 12.27
CA VAL A 29 -27.74 -29.53 11.35
C VAL A 29 -26.49 -29.30 12.21
N THR A 30 -25.49 -30.12 12.02
CA THR A 30 -24.20 -29.98 12.69
C THR A 30 -23.10 -30.02 11.63
N MET A 31 -22.20 -29.07 11.67
CA MET A 31 -21.02 -29.02 10.82
C MET A 31 -19.76 -28.95 11.68
N THR A 32 -18.83 -29.85 11.45
CA THR A 32 -17.57 -29.95 12.18
C THR A 32 -16.39 -30.05 11.23
N ASN A 33 -15.22 -29.61 11.68
CA ASN A 33 -13.97 -29.90 10.99
C ASN A 33 -13.46 -31.33 11.36
N GLU A 34 -12.33 -31.72 10.81
CA GLU A 34 -11.69 -33.04 11.04
C GLU A 34 -11.27 -33.27 12.49
N MET A 35 -11.16 -32.21 13.31
CA MET A 35 -10.88 -32.31 14.75
C MET A 35 -12.14 -32.35 15.59
N GLY A 36 -13.33 -32.37 14.98
CA GLY A 36 -14.60 -32.35 15.68
C GLY A 36 -15.04 -31.00 16.24
N VAL A 37 -14.37 -29.91 15.86
CA VAL A 37 -14.73 -28.55 16.25
C VAL A 37 -15.93 -28.10 15.43
N GLU A 38 -16.99 -27.68 16.11
CA GLU A 38 -18.21 -27.17 15.47
C GLU A 38 -18.00 -25.78 14.89
N VAL A 39 -18.58 -25.56 13.70
CA VAL A 39 -18.61 -24.26 13.01
C VAL A 39 -19.78 -23.45 13.55
N LYS A 40 -19.57 -22.14 13.77
CA LYS A 40 -20.66 -21.22 14.16
C LYS A 40 -21.76 -21.20 13.11
N GLU A 41 -22.99 -21.23 13.56
CA GLU A 41 -24.16 -21.42 12.72
C GLU A 41 -25.23 -20.36 12.87
N LYS A 42 -26.09 -20.30 11.87
CA LYS A 42 -27.28 -19.45 11.85
C LYS A 42 -28.44 -20.21 11.24
N LEU A 43 -29.55 -20.26 11.98
CA LEU A 43 -30.81 -20.84 11.52
C LEU A 43 -31.81 -19.72 11.17
N SER A 44 -32.49 -19.85 10.03
CA SER A 44 -33.56 -18.93 9.64
C SER A 44 -34.76 -19.01 10.60
N LYS A 45 -35.55 -17.92 10.73
CA LYS A 45 -36.70 -17.85 11.64
C LYS A 45 -37.76 -18.90 11.35
N ASP A 46 -37.91 -19.31 10.10
CA ASP A 46 -38.86 -20.36 9.69
C ASP A 46 -38.26 -21.78 9.80
N ALA A 47 -37.01 -21.87 10.27
CA ALA A 47 -36.25 -23.10 10.41
C ALA A 47 -36.08 -23.90 9.10
N LYS A 48 -36.12 -23.24 7.93
CA LYS A 48 -35.97 -23.90 6.64
C LYS A 48 -34.55 -23.84 6.07
N THR A 49 -33.76 -22.86 6.52
CA THR A 49 -32.40 -22.65 6.05
C THR A 49 -31.43 -22.56 7.22
N TRP A 50 -30.43 -23.37 7.19
CA TRP A 50 -29.25 -23.31 8.04
C TRP A 50 -28.06 -22.79 7.22
N SER A 51 -27.20 -21.99 7.83
CA SER A 51 -25.98 -21.52 7.21
C SER A 51 -24.85 -21.38 8.22
N THR A 52 -23.62 -21.48 7.73
CA THR A 52 -22.43 -21.05 8.49
C THR A 52 -22.53 -19.54 8.80
N ALA A 53 -22.08 -19.15 10.00
CA ALA A 53 -22.08 -17.76 10.47
C ALA A 53 -20.65 -17.19 10.62
N GLU A 54 -19.66 -17.90 10.12
CA GLU A 54 -18.25 -17.49 10.07
C GLU A 54 -17.61 -18.03 8.81
N ASP A 55 -16.49 -17.42 8.41
CA ASP A 55 -15.67 -17.93 7.33
C ASP A 55 -15.04 -19.27 7.74
N LEU A 56 -14.88 -20.17 6.79
CA LEU A 56 -14.19 -21.43 7.00
C LEU A 56 -12.67 -21.24 6.91
N GLY A 57 -11.90 -22.15 7.49
CA GLY A 57 -10.43 -22.13 7.38
C GLY A 57 -9.93 -22.82 6.12
N TYR A 58 -8.73 -22.48 5.68
CA TYR A 58 -7.98 -23.27 4.70
C TYR A 58 -7.47 -24.57 5.33
N ASN A 59 -7.11 -25.56 4.50
CA ASN A 59 -6.50 -26.83 4.91
C ASN A 59 -7.40 -27.67 5.83
N HIS A 60 -8.72 -27.58 5.69
CA HIS A 60 -9.68 -28.29 6.50
C HIS A 60 -10.58 -29.19 5.66
N THR A 61 -11.00 -30.29 6.29
CA THR A 61 -12.10 -31.13 5.83
C THR A 61 -13.25 -30.97 6.78
N TYR A 62 -14.41 -30.62 6.24
CA TYR A 62 -15.64 -30.40 7.01
C TYR A 62 -16.63 -31.52 6.73
N SER A 63 -17.39 -31.90 7.74
CA SER A 63 -18.48 -32.86 7.66
C SER A 63 -19.78 -32.22 8.12
N ILE A 64 -20.86 -32.43 7.37
CA ILE A 64 -22.21 -31.97 7.71
C ILE A 64 -23.08 -33.18 7.94
N VAL A 65 -23.83 -33.16 9.04
CA VAL A 65 -24.92 -34.10 9.33
C VAL A 65 -26.19 -33.28 9.54
N ALA A 66 -27.20 -33.52 8.71
CA ALA A 66 -28.45 -32.79 8.73
C ALA A 66 -29.64 -33.73 8.78
N SER A 67 -30.71 -33.33 9.49
CA SER A 67 -32.02 -33.97 9.49
C SER A 67 -33.15 -32.96 9.50
N ASP A 68 -34.28 -33.32 8.91
CA ASP A 68 -35.51 -32.53 8.97
C ASP A 68 -36.59 -33.20 9.83
N VAL A 69 -37.69 -32.49 10.03
CA VAL A 69 -38.81 -32.99 10.83
C VAL A 69 -39.57 -34.17 10.19
N ASP A 70 -39.41 -34.34 8.87
CA ASP A 70 -40.04 -35.42 8.09
C ASP A 70 -39.19 -36.70 8.10
N GLY A 71 -38.04 -36.66 8.82
CA GLY A 71 -37.16 -37.82 8.99
C GLY A 71 -36.11 -38.00 7.88
N ASN A 72 -36.03 -37.06 6.92
CA ASN A 72 -34.98 -37.10 5.92
C ASN A 72 -33.64 -36.77 6.58
N LYS A 73 -32.58 -37.50 6.13
CA LYS A 73 -31.21 -37.32 6.62
C LYS A 73 -30.27 -37.08 5.47
N LYS A 74 -29.25 -36.26 5.72
CA LYS A 74 -28.16 -36.05 4.77
C LYS A 74 -26.84 -35.93 5.53
N SER A 75 -25.85 -36.69 5.04
CA SER A 75 -24.46 -36.56 5.49
C SER A 75 -23.59 -36.30 4.28
N LEU A 76 -22.65 -35.40 4.39
CA LEU A 76 -21.68 -35.11 3.35
C LEU A 76 -20.39 -34.55 3.96
N SER A 77 -19.31 -34.64 3.20
CA SER A 77 -18.04 -34.05 3.54
C SER A 77 -17.46 -33.27 2.34
N PHE A 78 -16.66 -32.27 2.62
CA PHE A 78 -15.95 -31.48 1.61
C PHE A 78 -14.67 -30.90 2.20
N SER A 79 -13.76 -30.44 1.35
CA SER A 79 -12.53 -29.78 1.78
C SER A 79 -12.39 -28.38 1.21
N THR A 80 -11.77 -27.50 1.99
CA THR A 80 -11.32 -26.19 1.55
C THR A 80 -9.95 -26.27 0.88
N PRO A 81 -9.49 -25.18 0.22
CA PRO A 81 -8.20 -25.22 -0.46
C PRO A 81 -7.03 -25.57 0.44
N GLN A 82 -6.07 -26.30 -0.12
CA GLN A 82 -4.77 -26.57 0.50
C GLN A 82 -3.86 -25.38 0.26
N ALA A 83 -3.76 -24.47 1.24
CA ALA A 83 -2.89 -23.32 1.19
C ALA A 83 -1.51 -23.69 1.76
N ALA A 84 -0.46 -23.54 0.97
CA ALA A 84 0.93 -23.63 1.43
C ALA A 84 1.33 -22.40 2.26
N GLY A 85 0.69 -21.27 2.01
CA GLY A 85 0.83 -20.02 2.75
C GLY A 85 -0.30 -19.06 2.43
N VAL A 86 -0.42 -18.01 3.22
CA VAL A 86 -1.39 -16.94 3.05
C VAL A 86 -0.71 -15.58 2.92
N ALA A 87 -1.31 -14.70 2.11
CA ALA A 87 -0.86 -13.33 1.96
C ALA A 87 -1.47 -12.45 3.06
N GLU A 88 -0.61 -11.77 3.81
CA GLU A 88 -0.98 -10.78 4.83
C GLU A 88 -0.84 -9.39 4.24
N VAL A 89 -1.97 -8.77 3.87
CA VAL A 89 -1.98 -7.49 3.15
C VAL A 89 -1.79 -6.31 4.10
N SER A 90 -0.87 -5.42 3.73
CA SER A 90 -0.77 -4.07 4.29
C SER A 90 -1.04 -3.02 3.22
N LEU A 91 -1.75 -1.95 3.60
CA LEU A 91 -2.19 -0.88 2.71
C LEU A 91 -1.56 0.46 3.09
N SER A 92 -1.27 1.25 2.08
CA SER A 92 -0.82 2.64 2.21
C SER A 92 -1.57 3.51 1.20
N PRO A 93 -1.98 4.75 1.58
CA PRO A 93 -1.84 5.38 2.88
C PRO A 93 -2.76 4.76 3.95
N ILE A 94 -2.48 5.10 5.22
CA ILE A 94 -3.29 4.64 6.37
C ILE A 94 -4.70 5.23 6.33
N PRO A 95 -5.69 4.57 6.98
CA PRO A 95 -7.08 5.07 6.99
C PRO A 95 -7.20 6.48 7.54
N ASP A 96 -8.18 7.22 6.99
CA ASP A 96 -8.57 8.58 7.41
C ASP A 96 -7.47 9.63 7.26
N SER A 97 -6.44 9.37 6.46
CA SER A 97 -5.37 10.32 6.20
C SER A 97 -5.76 11.35 5.12
N GLU A 98 -5.17 12.53 5.22
CA GLU A 98 -5.14 13.54 4.16
C GLU A 98 -3.75 13.54 3.53
N VAL A 99 -3.69 13.41 2.21
CA VAL A 99 -2.44 13.26 1.45
C VAL A 99 -2.39 14.22 0.26
N GLY A 100 -1.20 14.40 -0.29
CA GLY A 100 -0.98 15.28 -1.42
C GLY A 100 -1.38 14.68 -2.76
N VAL A 101 -1.37 15.53 -3.79
CA VAL A 101 -1.84 15.20 -5.15
C VAL A 101 -1.00 14.15 -5.89
N GLY A 102 0.19 13.86 -5.41
CA GLY A 102 1.08 12.84 -5.98
C GLY A 102 1.00 11.47 -5.31
N GLN A 103 0.11 11.29 -4.33
CA GLN A 103 0.03 10.04 -3.58
C GLN A 103 -0.25 8.84 -4.48
N VAL A 104 0.46 7.75 -4.25
CA VAL A 104 0.17 6.44 -4.82
C VAL A 104 -0.45 5.53 -3.76
N ILE A 105 -1.26 4.57 -4.20
CA ILE A 105 -1.79 3.52 -3.34
C ILE A 105 -0.80 2.36 -3.35
N GLY A 106 -0.36 1.92 -2.18
CA GLY A 106 0.49 0.75 -2.01
C GLY A 106 -0.30 -0.43 -1.46
N VAL A 107 -0.13 -1.59 -2.08
CA VAL A 107 -0.68 -2.88 -1.60
C VAL A 107 0.49 -3.86 -1.51
N ASN A 108 0.88 -4.20 -0.30
CA ASN A 108 1.94 -5.17 -0.04
C ASN A 108 1.30 -6.46 0.47
N PHE A 109 1.53 -7.56 -0.25
CA PHE A 109 0.97 -8.88 0.08
C PHE A 109 1.80 -9.66 1.11
N GLY A 110 2.95 -9.15 1.51
CA GLY A 110 3.82 -9.75 2.53
C GLY A 110 4.56 -11.02 2.09
N VAL A 111 4.23 -11.56 0.93
CA VAL A 111 4.84 -12.76 0.33
C VAL A 111 4.95 -12.57 -1.18
N PRO A 112 5.89 -13.28 -1.85
CA PRO A 112 5.97 -13.26 -3.31
C PRO A 112 4.68 -13.76 -3.97
N ILE A 113 4.19 -13.00 -4.94
CA ILE A 113 2.99 -13.31 -5.71
C ILE A 113 3.39 -13.78 -7.10
N THR A 114 2.97 -14.99 -7.47
CA THR A 114 3.25 -15.57 -8.80
C THR A 114 2.17 -15.24 -9.82
N ASP A 115 0.90 -15.19 -9.42
CA ASP A 115 -0.21 -14.76 -10.26
C ASP A 115 -0.63 -13.32 -9.95
N ARG A 116 0.10 -12.37 -10.55
CA ARG A 116 -0.12 -10.93 -10.33
C ARG A 116 -1.50 -10.48 -10.78
N LYS A 117 -2.05 -11.06 -11.84
CA LYS A 117 -3.39 -10.72 -12.33
C LYS A 117 -4.48 -11.17 -11.36
N ALA A 118 -4.34 -12.35 -10.76
CA ALA A 118 -5.25 -12.80 -9.72
C ALA A 118 -5.20 -11.87 -8.50
N ALA A 119 -4.01 -11.44 -8.08
CA ALA A 119 -3.83 -10.50 -6.97
C ALA A 119 -4.46 -9.12 -7.29
N GLU A 120 -4.22 -8.56 -8.48
CA GLU A 120 -4.82 -7.28 -8.91
C GLU A 120 -6.36 -7.33 -8.90
N LYS A 121 -6.96 -8.46 -9.27
CA LYS A 121 -8.42 -8.65 -9.25
C LYS A 121 -9.04 -8.58 -7.86
N THR A 122 -8.27 -8.79 -6.80
CA THR A 122 -8.74 -8.67 -5.42
C THR A 122 -8.85 -7.23 -4.97
N ILE A 123 -8.22 -6.29 -5.68
CA ILE A 123 -8.09 -4.88 -5.31
C ILE A 123 -9.13 -4.06 -6.04
N THR A 124 -9.95 -3.33 -5.29
CA THR A 124 -10.91 -2.36 -5.82
C THR A 124 -10.54 -0.96 -5.33
N VAL A 125 -10.32 -0.04 -6.26
CA VAL A 125 -10.09 1.38 -5.99
C VAL A 125 -11.33 2.17 -6.40
N SER A 126 -11.98 2.80 -5.44
CA SER A 126 -13.16 3.64 -5.65
C SER A 126 -12.80 5.09 -5.40
N THR A 127 -13.08 5.97 -6.34
CA THR A 127 -12.72 7.40 -6.26
C THR A 127 -13.94 8.27 -6.51
N ASN A 128 -14.01 9.41 -5.82
CA ASN A 128 -15.01 10.43 -6.02
C ASN A 128 -14.35 11.82 -6.05
N PRO A 129 -14.28 12.50 -7.21
CA PRO A 129 -14.77 12.07 -8.53
C PRO A 129 -14.02 10.85 -9.09
N LYS A 130 -14.64 10.15 -10.04
CA LYS A 130 -14.05 8.96 -10.66
C LYS A 130 -12.79 9.31 -11.45
N VAL A 131 -11.73 8.53 -11.25
CA VAL A 131 -10.40 8.74 -11.83
C VAL A 131 -9.93 7.44 -12.46
N GLU A 132 -9.33 7.53 -13.65
CA GLU A 132 -8.60 6.41 -14.26
C GLU A 132 -7.23 6.25 -13.64
N GLY A 133 -6.80 5.01 -13.46
CA GLY A 133 -5.49 4.66 -12.96
C GLY A 133 -5.05 3.27 -13.39
N ALA A 134 -3.85 2.89 -12.99
CA ALA A 134 -3.25 1.62 -13.36
C ALA A 134 -2.38 1.05 -12.24
N PHE A 135 -2.25 -0.29 -12.27
CA PHE A 135 -1.34 -1.03 -11.40
C PHE A 135 0.08 -1.06 -11.96
N HIS A 136 1.04 -1.02 -11.06
CA HIS A 136 2.45 -1.23 -11.33
C HIS A 136 3.11 -2.00 -10.19
N TRP A 137 3.72 -3.14 -10.49
CA TRP A 137 4.46 -3.94 -9.53
C TRP A 137 5.87 -3.39 -9.35
N VAL A 138 6.21 -3.01 -8.12
CA VAL A 138 7.57 -2.50 -7.79
C VAL A 138 8.53 -3.62 -7.44
N ASN A 139 8.00 -4.75 -6.99
CA ASN A 139 8.72 -5.99 -6.75
C ASN A 139 7.74 -7.19 -6.80
N ASN A 140 8.12 -8.37 -6.33
CA ASN A 140 7.25 -9.55 -6.36
C ASN A 140 6.20 -9.62 -5.24
N GLN A 141 6.19 -8.66 -4.31
CA GLN A 141 5.26 -8.61 -3.17
C GLN A 141 4.37 -7.38 -3.17
N GLU A 142 4.82 -6.28 -3.78
CA GLU A 142 4.15 -4.98 -3.70
C GLU A 142 3.71 -4.49 -5.07
N VAL A 143 2.43 -4.18 -5.17
CA VAL A 143 1.82 -3.50 -6.31
C VAL A 143 1.37 -2.11 -5.88
N ARG A 144 1.53 -1.15 -6.77
CA ARG A 144 1.05 0.22 -6.60
C ARG A 144 -0.02 0.54 -7.63
N TRP A 145 -1.00 1.30 -7.19
CA TRP A 145 -1.99 1.89 -8.08
C TRP A 145 -1.86 3.41 -8.02
N ARG A 146 -1.90 4.04 -9.17
CA ARG A 146 -1.87 5.48 -9.27
C ARG A 146 -2.82 5.99 -10.35
N PRO A 147 -3.34 7.24 -10.19
CA PRO A 147 -4.10 7.87 -11.24
C PRO A 147 -3.21 8.18 -12.45
N LYS A 148 -3.82 8.36 -13.61
CA LYS A 148 -3.15 8.76 -14.84
C LYS A 148 -2.43 10.11 -14.68
N ASP A 149 -3.11 11.06 -14.04
CA ASP A 149 -2.59 12.39 -13.73
C ASP A 149 -2.52 12.55 -12.21
N TYR A 150 -1.99 13.68 -11.72
CA TYR A 150 -2.10 14.01 -10.32
C TYR A 150 -3.56 14.07 -9.86
N TRP A 151 -3.78 13.69 -8.59
CA TRP A 151 -5.10 13.80 -8.00
C TRP A 151 -5.59 15.25 -7.96
N GLU A 152 -6.90 15.44 -8.13
CA GLU A 152 -7.52 16.71 -7.82
C GLU A 152 -7.74 16.85 -6.31
N PRO A 153 -7.44 18.04 -5.72
CA PRO A 153 -7.76 18.32 -4.32
C PRO A 153 -9.22 18.04 -3.99
N GLY A 154 -9.48 17.47 -2.82
CA GLY A 154 -10.82 17.11 -2.35
C GLY A 154 -11.30 15.73 -2.81
N THR A 155 -10.58 15.04 -3.67
CA THR A 155 -10.92 13.67 -4.09
C THR A 155 -10.93 12.74 -2.90
N LYS A 156 -11.97 11.91 -2.78
CA LYS A 156 -12.09 10.85 -1.77
C LYS A 156 -11.77 9.50 -2.41
N VAL A 157 -10.95 8.73 -1.73
CA VAL A 157 -10.47 7.43 -2.22
C VAL A 157 -10.75 6.36 -1.18
N GLU A 158 -11.29 5.23 -1.65
CA GLU A 158 -11.48 4.02 -0.86
C GLU A 158 -10.81 2.85 -1.58
N VAL A 159 -10.06 2.05 -0.84
CA VAL A 159 -9.37 0.86 -1.36
C VAL A 159 -9.82 -0.35 -0.57
N LYS A 160 -10.26 -1.40 -1.27
CA LYS A 160 -10.62 -2.69 -0.67
C LYS A 160 -9.80 -3.79 -1.32
N VAL A 161 -9.32 -4.70 -0.49
CA VAL A 161 -8.67 -5.94 -0.92
C VAL A 161 -9.50 -7.10 -0.40
N ASP A 162 -10.29 -7.70 -1.28
CA ASP A 162 -11.17 -8.83 -0.98
C ASP A 162 -10.47 -10.12 -1.44
N GLN A 163 -9.50 -10.56 -0.63
CA GLN A 163 -8.60 -11.65 -1.00
C GLN A 163 -8.89 -12.99 -0.34
N TYR A 164 -9.66 -13.02 0.76
CA TYR A 164 -9.91 -14.27 1.47
C TYR A 164 -10.63 -15.27 0.57
N GLY A 165 -10.14 -16.50 0.52
CA GLY A 165 -10.63 -17.53 -0.39
C GLY A 165 -10.07 -17.49 -1.81
N LYS A 166 -9.24 -16.51 -2.15
CA LYS A 166 -8.68 -16.34 -3.51
C LYS A 166 -7.33 -17.02 -3.65
N ASP A 167 -7.18 -17.77 -4.76
CA ASP A 167 -5.92 -18.36 -5.19
C ASP A 167 -5.04 -17.27 -5.84
N LEU A 168 -3.87 -17.00 -5.25
CA LEU A 168 -2.90 -16.04 -5.73
C LEU A 168 -1.72 -16.67 -6.47
N GLY A 169 -1.83 -17.97 -6.77
CA GLY A 169 -0.82 -18.76 -7.45
C GLY A 169 0.26 -19.32 -6.52
N GLY A 170 0.94 -20.37 -6.98
CA GLY A 170 2.05 -20.98 -6.24
C GLY A 170 1.71 -21.58 -4.88
N GLY A 171 0.44 -21.93 -4.65
CA GLY A 171 -0.03 -22.42 -3.36
C GLY A 171 -0.32 -21.33 -2.34
N ILE A 172 -0.21 -20.05 -2.71
CA ILE A 172 -0.53 -18.89 -1.87
C ILE A 172 -1.99 -18.51 -2.06
N TYR A 173 -2.71 -18.39 -0.96
CA TYR A 173 -4.09 -17.89 -0.91
C TYR A 173 -4.17 -16.58 -0.14
N GLY A 174 -5.23 -15.81 -0.36
CA GLY A 174 -5.48 -14.58 0.36
C GLY A 174 -5.72 -14.84 1.85
N GLY A 175 -5.07 -14.06 2.71
CA GLY A 175 -5.38 -13.96 4.13
C GLY A 175 -6.56 -13.03 4.39
N GLU A 176 -6.56 -12.34 5.51
CA GLU A 176 -7.62 -11.38 5.85
C GLU A 176 -7.82 -10.32 4.76
N ASN A 177 -9.07 -9.96 4.52
CA ASN A 177 -9.42 -8.82 3.69
C ASN A 177 -8.94 -7.53 4.37
N ALA A 178 -8.59 -6.53 3.58
CA ALA A 178 -8.11 -5.25 4.08
C ALA A 178 -8.79 -4.08 3.37
N LYS A 179 -8.84 -2.94 4.03
CA LYS A 179 -9.37 -1.70 3.45
C LYS A 179 -8.64 -0.49 4.01
N THR A 180 -8.59 0.56 3.22
CA THR A 180 -8.15 1.88 3.63
C THR A 180 -8.95 2.96 2.91
N ASN A 181 -8.90 4.16 3.42
CA ASN A 181 -9.50 5.33 2.80
C ASN A 181 -8.63 6.55 3.07
N PHE A 182 -8.69 7.51 2.17
CA PHE A 182 -7.98 8.78 2.34
C PHE A 182 -8.63 9.88 1.51
N THR A 183 -8.26 11.11 1.80
CA THR A 183 -8.70 12.30 1.07
C THR A 183 -7.50 13.05 0.53
N ILE A 184 -7.63 13.61 -0.65
CA ILE A 184 -6.61 14.46 -1.26
C ILE A 184 -6.80 15.87 -0.73
N GLY A 185 -5.76 16.38 -0.07
CA GLY A 185 -5.72 17.75 0.43
C GLY A 185 -5.33 18.77 -0.62
N ASP A 186 -4.91 19.94 -0.17
CA ASP A 186 -4.41 21.01 -1.02
C ASP A 186 -3.25 20.55 -1.90
N ARG A 187 -3.16 21.11 -3.08
CA ARG A 187 -2.02 20.93 -3.97
C ARG A 187 -0.82 21.72 -3.47
N THR A 188 0.16 21.06 -2.89
CA THR A 188 1.42 21.65 -2.47
C THR A 188 2.56 21.04 -3.29
N VAL A 189 3.36 21.91 -3.92
CA VAL A 189 4.44 21.52 -4.83
C VAL A 189 5.70 22.31 -4.51
N ALA A 190 6.81 21.61 -4.36
CA ALA A 190 8.14 22.20 -4.26
C ALA A 190 8.88 22.02 -5.59
N ILE A 191 9.48 23.08 -6.10
CA ILE A 191 10.26 23.07 -7.34
C ILE A 191 11.70 23.46 -7.00
N ILE A 192 12.62 22.52 -7.21
CA ILE A 192 14.05 22.71 -6.96
C ILE A 192 14.76 22.88 -8.30
N ASP A 193 15.32 24.05 -8.52
CA ASP A 193 16.13 24.37 -9.69
C ASP A 193 17.60 24.41 -9.31
N ASN A 194 18.37 23.46 -9.80
CA ASN A 194 19.81 23.42 -9.55
C ASN A 194 20.57 24.58 -10.19
N ALA A 195 20.07 25.17 -11.29
CA ALA A 195 20.72 26.30 -11.93
C ALA A 195 20.75 27.53 -11.02
N THR A 196 19.71 27.72 -10.21
CA THR A 196 19.59 28.82 -9.24
C THR A 196 19.89 28.39 -7.79
N LYS A 197 20.07 27.09 -7.54
CA LYS A 197 20.24 26.52 -6.19
C LYS A 197 19.11 26.95 -5.23
N THR A 198 17.90 26.97 -5.75
CA THR A 198 16.72 27.48 -5.03
C THR A 198 15.57 26.49 -5.12
N MET A 199 14.91 26.27 -4.00
CA MET A 199 13.62 25.57 -3.91
C MET A 199 12.51 26.60 -3.74
N LYS A 200 11.49 26.56 -4.61
CA LYS A 200 10.28 27.36 -4.50
C LYS A 200 9.10 26.48 -4.13
N VAL A 201 8.36 26.84 -3.11
CA VAL A 201 7.18 26.11 -2.63
C VAL A 201 5.93 26.88 -2.97
N PHE A 202 4.94 26.16 -3.53
CA PHE A 202 3.64 26.69 -3.95
C PHE A 202 2.52 25.87 -3.28
N LYS A 203 1.47 26.55 -2.86
CA LYS A 203 0.23 25.93 -2.40
C LYS A 203 -0.94 26.44 -3.23
N ASN A 204 -1.68 25.53 -3.87
CA ASN A 204 -2.78 25.86 -4.78
C ASN A 204 -2.36 26.92 -5.84
N LYS A 205 -1.16 26.74 -6.41
CA LYS A 205 -0.52 27.62 -7.39
C LYS A 205 -0.07 28.98 -6.85
N LYS A 206 -0.24 29.25 -5.55
CA LYS A 206 0.27 30.47 -4.91
C LYS A 206 1.69 30.25 -4.39
N PHE A 207 2.60 31.14 -4.70
CA PHE A 207 3.95 31.15 -4.16
C PHE A 207 3.91 31.37 -2.64
N LEU A 208 4.61 30.50 -1.90
CA LEU A 208 4.76 30.61 -0.45
C LEU A 208 6.14 31.11 -0.04
N ARG A 209 7.19 30.46 -0.54
CA ARG A 209 8.57 30.71 -0.09
C ARG A 209 9.59 30.24 -1.10
N ALA A 210 10.73 30.93 -1.16
CA ALA A 210 11.95 30.49 -1.81
C ALA A 210 13.00 30.17 -0.74
N ILE A 211 13.65 29.01 -0.88
CA ILE A 211 14.63 28.49 0.06
C ILE A 211 15.92 28.21 -0.68
N PRO A 212 17.06 28.80 -0.28
CA PRO A 212 18.37 28.42 -0.80
C PRO A 212 18.68 26.95 -0.47
N VAL A 213 19.20 26.20 -1.41
CA VAL A 213 19.53 24.77 -1.24
C VAL A 213 20.94 24.45 -1.66
N SER A 214 21.49 23.38 -1.08
CA SER A 214 22.70 22.71 -1.55
C SER A 214 22.34 21.24 -1.79
N LEU A 215 22.50 20.81 -3.04
CA LEU A 215 22.14 19.45 -3.47
C LEU A 215 23.33 18.51 -3.42
N GLY A 216 23.17 17.31 -3.97
CA GLY A 216 24.24 16.35 -4.16
C GLY A 216 25.39 16.90 -4.99
N ARG A 217 26.61 16.59 -4.58
CA ARG A 217 27.85 17.08 -5.20
C ARG A 217 27.88 16.74 -6.69
N ASP A 218 28.08 17.75 -7.50
CA ASP A 218 28.08 17.64 -8.96
C ASP A 218 29.04 16.57 -9.48
N TYR A 219 28.59 15.77 -10.44
CA TYR A 219 29.32 14.68 -11.09
C TYR A 219 29.77 13.54 -10.17
N GLN A 220 29.46 13.58 -8.89
CA GLN A 220 29.84 12.55 -7.94
C GLN A 220 28.65 11.93 -7.20
N TYR A 221 27.78 12.77 -6.69
CA TYR A 221 26.61 12.37 -5.89
C TYR A 221 25.37 13.18 -6.28
N ASP A 222 25.22 13.47 -7.56
CA ASP A 222 24.14 14.31 -8.06
C ASP A 222 22.78 13.89 -7.53
N THR A 223 22.00 14.86 -7.07
CA THR A 223 20.57 14.64 -6.82
C THR A 223 19.91 14.34 -8.17
N PRO A 224 19.26 13.18 -8.37
CA PRO A 224 18.66 12.86 -9.66
C PRO A 224 17.58 13.86 -10.06
N ASN A 225 17.53 14.21 -11.33
CA ASN A 225 16.41 14.96 -11.89
C ASN A 225 15.13 14.12 -11.82
N GLY A 226 13.99 14.73 -11.63
CA GLY A 226 12.73 14.00 -11.66
C GLY A 226 11.63 14.58 -10.80
N ARG A 227 10.61 13.76 -10.64
CA ARG A 227 9.45 14.06 -9.79
C ARG A 227 9.46 13.11 -8.61
N TYR A 228 9.36 13.68 -7.43
CA TYR A 228 9.36 12.97 -6.17
C TYR A 228 8.03 13.18 -5.45
N VAL A 229 7.70 12.26 -4.57
CA VAL A 229 6.52 12.35 -3.72
C VAL A 229 6.97 12.26 -2.27
N ILE A 230 6.53 13.20 -1.45
CA ILE A 230 6.85 13.25 -0.02
C ILE A 230 6.38 11.96 0.66
N GLY A 231 7.27 11.34 1.41
CA GLY A 231 7.02 10.14 2.22
C GLY A 231 7.03 10.45 3.71
N ASP A 232 7.88 9.72 4.45
CA ASP A 232 7.97 9.82 5.91
C ASP A 232 8.62 11.14 6.36
N GLU A 233 8.16 11.62 7.50
CA GLU A 233 8.66 12.80 8.17
C GLU A 233 9.29 12.40 9.50
N HIS A 234 10.53 12.85 9.73
CA HIS A 234 11.27 12.56 10.95
C HIS A 234 11.72 13.87 11.60
N PRO A 235 11.34 14.15 12.86
CA PRO A 235 11.92 15.29 13.61
C PRO A 235 13.43 15.16 13.72
N GLN A 236 13.91 13.93 13.87
CA GLN A 236 15.34 13.58 13.88
C GLN A 236 15.54 12.22 13.22
N LEU A 237 16.59 12.08 12.43
CA LEU A 237 16.92 10.87 11.70
C LEU A 237 18.43 10.61 11.74
N VAL A 238 18.83 9.38 12.01
CA VAL A 238 20.22 8.92 11.79
C VAL A 238 20.32 8.51 10.32
N MET A 239 21.07 9.28 9.55
CA MET A 239 21.36 8.96 8.15
C MET A 239 22.66 8.17 8.07
N ASP A 240 22.57 6.96 7.54
CA ASP A 240 23.68 6.04 7.35
C ASP A 240 23.77 5.61 5.90
N SER A 241 24.87 5.98 5.24
CA SER A 241 25.07 5.69 3.82
C SER A 241 25.14 4.20 3.50
N GLU A 242 25.45 3.35 4.47
CA GLU A 242 25.48 1.90 4.28
C GLU A 242 24.08 1.33 4.00
N THR A 243 23.03 1.97 4.52
CA THR A 243 21.64 1.58 4.23
C THR A 243 21.25 1.78 2.77
N PHE A 244 22.02 2.57 2.02
CA PHE A 244 21.85 2.85 0.59
C PHE A 244 22.99 2.29 -0.29
N GLY A 245 23.83 1.42 0.31
CA GLY A 245 24.88 0.72 -0.41
C GLY A 245 26.22 1.46 -0.57
N LEU A 246 26.40 2.58 0.14
CA LEU A 246 27.69 3.29 0.17
C LEU A 246 28.40 3.03 1.51
N ALA A 247 29.49 2.23 1.48
CA ALA A 247 30.28 1.90 2.65
C ALA A 247 31.01 3.12 3.22
N HIS A 248 31.20 3.17 4.54
CA HIS A 248 31.84 4.30 5.23
C HIS A 248 33.29 4.52 4.74
N ASP A 249 34.03 3.47 4.48
CA ASP A 249 35.41 3.52 3.95
C ASP A 249 35.50 3.90 2.47
N ALA A 250 34.37 3.85 1.75
CA ALA A 250 34.26 4.26 0.34
C ALA A 250 33.74 5.69 0.17
N GLY A 251 33.86 6.54 1.18
CA GLY A 251 33.37 7.92 1.17
C GLY A 251 31.94 8.07 1.68
N GLY A 252 31.44 7.05 2.37
CA GLY A 252 30.16 7.09 3.04
C GLY A 252 30.15 7.90 4.34
N TYR A 253 28.98 7.94 4.99
CA TYR A 253 28.78 8.74 6.19
C TYR A 253 27.77 8.11 7.14
N ARG A 254 27.84 8.52 8.40
CA ARG A 254 26.79 8.34 9.39
C ARG A 254 26.64 9.63 10.18
N THR A 255 25.46 10.24 10.10
CA THR A 255 25.19 11.52 10.76
C THR A 255 23.74 11.59 11.24
N THR A 256 23.51 12.31 12.32
CA THR A 256 22.16 12.63 12.78
C THR A 256 21.75 13.98 12.21
N VAL A 257 20.59 14.04 11.61
CA VAL A 257 20.00 15.26 11.05
C VAL A 257 18.63 15.53 11.67
N ASP A 258 18.29 16.80 11.78
CA ASP A 258 16.97 17.22 12.24
C ASP A 258 16.08 17.54 11.05
N TRP A 259 14.77 17.43 11.25
CA TRP A 259 13.73 17.79 10.29
C TRP A 259 13.95 17.16 8.92
N ALA A 260 14.09 15.82 8.91
CA ALA A 260 14.27 15.07 7.67
C ALA A 260 12.92 14.69 7.06
N THR A 261 12.65 15.19 5.87
CA THR A 261 11.46 14.90 5.08
C THR A 261 11.84 14.06 3.87
N GLN A 262 11.31 12.85 3.78
CA GLN A 262 11.68 11.88 2.76
C GLN A 262 11.14 12.26 1.39
N MET A 263 12.00 12.19 0.37
CA MET A 263 11.65 12.35 -1.03
C MET A 263 11.72 11.03 -1.80
N SER A 264 12.57 10.09 -1.39
CA SER A 264 12.72 8.80 -2.07
C SER A 264 13.13 7.68 -1.12
N TYR A 265 12.82 6.44 -1.50
CA TYR A 265 13.31 5.24 -0.78
C TYR A 265 14.82 5.01 -0.96
N SER A 266 15.44 5.66 -1.93
CA SER A 266 16.90 5.64 -2.11
C SER A 266 17.66 6.56 -1.16
N GLY A 267 16.99 7.17 -0.20
CA GLY A 267 17.60 7.94 0.87
C GLY A 267 17.77 9.42 0.60
N ILE A 268 16.98 9.99 -0.30
CA ILE A 268 16.97 11.43 -0.54
C ILE A 268 15.95 12.10 0.37
N TYR A 269 16.44 13.06 1.15
CA TYR A 269 15.66 13.85 2.12
C TYR A 269 15.92 15.34 1.92
N VAL A 270 14.92 16.15 2.25
CA VAL A 270 15.14 17.56 2.61
C VAL A 270 15.39 17.58 4.12
N HIS A 271 16.52 18.10 4.57
CA HIS A 271 16.85 18.11 5.98
C HIS A 271 17.66 19.33 6.43
N SER A 272 17.69 19.56 7.71
CA SER A 272 18.56 20.57 8.34
C SER A 272 20.04 20.22 8.13
N ALA A 273 20.80 21.19 7.62
CA ALA A 273 22.23 21.06 7.38
C ALA A 273 22.96 22.35 7.82
N PRO A 274 23.09 22.60 9.13
CA PRO A 274 23.75 23.81 9.64
C PRO A 274 25.21 23.89 9.25
N TRP A 275 25.88 22.77 8.97
CA TRP A 275 27.29 22.73 8.54
C TRP A 275 27.52 23.20 7.09
N SER A 276 26.47 23.35 6.26
CA SER A 276 26.60 23.70 4.85
C SER A 276 25.82 24.97 4.48
N VAL A 277 25.44 25.80 5.44
CA VAL A 277 24.71 27.06 5.19
C VAL A 277 25.46 27.96 4.22
N TRP A 278 26.79 28.02 4.28
CA TRP A 278 27.63 28.75 3.36
C TRP A 278 27.50 28.31 1.90
N ALA A 279 27.13 27.04 1.68
CA ALA A 279 26.99 26.45 0.34
C ALA A 279 25.56 26.59 -0.22
N GLN A 280 24.58 26.74 0.63
CA GLN A 280 23.17 26.81 0.24
C GLN A 280 22.92 28.06 -0.60
N GLY A 281 22.38 27.88 -1.81
CA GLY A 281 22.25 28.92 -2.81
C GLY A 281 23.49 29.13 -3.70
N ASN A 282 24.60 28.44 -3.44
CA ASN A 282 25.87 28.64 -4.15
C ASN A 282 26.41 27.37 -4.80
N THR A 283 26.60 26.29 -4.03
CA THR A 283 27.26 25.08 -4.50
C THR A 283 26.66 23.83 -3.88
N ASN A 284 26.87 22.69 -4.53
CA ASN A 284 26.36 21.39 -4.10
C ASN A 284 27.42 20.64 -3.29
N THR A 285 27.04 20.15 -2.12
CA THR A 285 28.00 19.55 -1.16
C THR A 285 27.56 18.23 -0.56
N SER A 286 26.29 17.79 -0.74
CA SER A 286 25.75 16.59 -0.12
C SER A 286 26.05 15.32 -0.91
N HIS A 287 25.57 14.18 -0.41
CA HIS A 287 25.58 12.89 -1.08
C HIS A 287 24.26 12.59 -1.83
N GLY A 288 23.47 13.62 -2.13
CA GLY A 288 22.20 13.51 -2.87
C GLY A 288 21.03 14.19 -2.17
N CYS A 289 21.08 14.40 -0.86
CA CYS A 289 20.05 15.10 -0.12
C CYS A 289 19.97 16.60 -0.43
N VAL A 290 18.85 17.20 -0.12
CA VAL A 290 18.61 18.64 -0.22
C VAL A 290 18.92 19.29 1.14
N ASN A 291 20.08 19.92 1.22
CA ASN A 291 20.52 20.62 2.43
C ASN A 291 19.91 22.03 2.48
N VAL A 292 19.28 22.34 3.61
CA VAL A 292 18.69 23.65 3.91
C VAL A 292 19.03 24.09 5.33
N THR A 293 18.75 25.33 5.68
CA THR A 293 18.92 25.81 7.06
C THR A 293 17.99 25.05 8.02
N PRO A 294 18.32 24.97 9.33
CA PRO A 294 17.44 24.34 10.31
C PRO A 294 16.04 24.90 10.33
N GLU A 295 15.89 26.22 10.24
CA GLU A 295 14.59 26.88 10.20
C GLU A 295 13.80 26.51 8.94
N ALA A 296 14.46 26.52 7.78
CA ALA A 296 13.82 26.14 6.51
C ALA A 296 13.43 24.67 6.48
N ALA A 297 14.23 23.77 7.05
CA ALA A 297 13.92 22.34 7.16
C ALA A 297 12.67 22.09 8.02
N GLN A 298 12.56 22.76 9.16
CA GLN A 298 11.38 22.71 10.01
C GLN A 298 10.15 23.24 9.27
N TRP A 299 10.26 24.42 8.68
CA TRP A 299 9.16 25.01 7.91
C TRP A 299 8.70 24.11 6.76
N PHE A 300 9.64 23.50 6.05
CA PHE A 300 9.34 22.57 4.95
C PHE A 300 8.57 21.34 5.45
N GLN A 301 9.03 20.71 6.53
CA GLN A 301 8.35 19.54 7.12
C GLN A 301 6.95 19.89 7.63
N GLU A 302 6.76 21.04 8.25
CA GLU A 302 5.46 21.51 8.75
C GLU A 302 4.50 21.95 7.62
N THR A 303 5.03 22.32 6.46
CA THR A 303 4.24 22.81 5.31
C THR A 303 3.85 21.68 4.36
N MET A 304 4.77 20.77 4.09
CA MET A 304 4.54 19.63 3.21
C MET A 304 3.85 18.49 3.98
N LYS A 305 3.12 17.68 3.24
CA LYS A 305 2.50 16.46 3.77
C LYS A 305 2.83 15.26 2.87
N ARG A 306 2.64 14.07 3.39
CA ARG A 306 2.76 12.83 2.59
C ARG A 306 1.95 12.96 1.30
N GLY A 307 2.56 12.60 0.18
CA GLY A 307 1.92 12.67 -1.12
C GLY A 307 2.09 14.00 -1.85
N ASP A 308 2.63 15.04 -1.22
CA ASP A 308 2.98 16.28 -1.92
C ASP A 308 4.13 16.05 -2.90
N VAL A 309 4.24 16.89 -3.91
CA VAL A 309 5.15 16.72 -5.04
C VAL A 309 6.36 17.60 -4.91
N VAL A 310 7.53 17.03 -5.19
CA VAL A 310 8.79 17.75 -5.38
C VAL A 310 9.30 17.48 -6.78
N ARG A 311 9.68 18.53 -7.50
CA ARG A 311 10.36 18.45 -8.80
C ARG A 311 11.77 18.94 -8.67
N VAL A 312 12.72 18.15 -9.18
CA VAL A 312 14.13 18.50 -9.26
C VAL A 312 14.54 18.55 -10.72
N PHE A 313 15.21 19.60 -11.14
CA PHE A 313 15.69 19.74 -12.49
C PHE A 313 16.99 20.55 -12.56
N ASN A 314 17.63 20.50 -13.73
CA ASN A 314 18.92 21.13 -14.01
C ASN A 314 20.09 20.62 -13.15
N THR A 315 20.01 19.42 -12.59
CA THR A 315 21.19 18.72 -12.06
C THR A 315 21.89 17.94 -13.18
N TYR A 316 23.09 17.44 -12.92
CA TYR A 316 23.80 16.53 -13.82
C TYR A 316 23.40 15.07 -13.63
N GLY A 317 22.58 14.79 -12.62
CA GLY A 317 22.07 13.46 -12.35
C GLY A 317 21.10 12.97 -13.42
N ALA A 318 21.07 11.65 -13.63
CA ALA A 318 20.08 11.02 -14.50
C ALA A 318 18.66 11.27 -14.00
N VAL A 319 17.68 11.13 -14.90
CA VAL A 319 16.27 11.16 -14.49
C VAL A 319 15.96 9.93 -13.65
N SER A 320 15.53 10.14 -12.42
CA SER A 320 15.16 9.05 -11.51
C SER A 320 13.70 8.67 -11.67
N TYR A 321 13.46 7.37 -11.76
CA TYR A 321 12.14 6.73 -11.69
C TYR A 321 12.05 5.93 -10.39
N THR A 322 12.35 6.57 -9.26
CA THR A 322 12.34 5.91 -7.96
C THR A 322 10.91 5.55 -7.52
N HIS A 323 10.78 4.74 -6.47
CA HIS A 323 9.50 4.23 -5.97
C HIS A 323 8.50 5.30 -5.56
N LEU A 324 8.97 6.50 -5.24
CA LEU A 324 8.12 7.65 -4.93
C LEU A 324 7.96 8.61 -6.11
N THR A 325 8.67 8.39 -7.23
CA THR A 325 8.44 9.16 -8.45
C THR A 325 7.25 8.61 -9.22
N LEU A 326 6.49 9.49 -9.84
CA LEU A 326 5.49 9.08 -10.82
C LEU A 326 6.24 8.58 -12.07
N PRO A 327 6.16 7.31 -12.45
CA PRO A 327 6.68 6.89 -13.75
C PRO A 327 5.97 7.69 -14.83
N THR A 328 6.71 8.25 -15.75
CA THR A 328 6.14 8.85 -16.96
C THR A 328 5.52 7.71 -17.75
N ILE A 329 4.20 7.72 -17.96
CA ILE A 329 3.58 6.82 -18.92
C ILE A 329 3.99 7.38 -20.29
N TYR A 330 4.88 6.70 -20.98
CA TYR A 330 4.95 6.83 -22.42
C TYR A 330 3.84 5.94 -22.98
N SER A 331 2.93 6.59 -23.69
CA SER A 331 1.90 5.94 -24.53
C SER A 331 2.56 5.09 -25.59
#